data_44a8fc62da9fd2d61d51dc7bedc2fb13
#
_entry.id   44a8fc62da9fd2d61d51dc7bedc2fb13
#
_cell.length_a   1.000
_cell.length_b   1.000
_cell.length_c   1.000
_cell.angle_alpha   90.00
_cell.angle_beta   90.00
_cell.angle_gamma   90.00
#
_symmetry.space_group_name_H-M   'P 1'
#
loop_
_entity.id
_entity.type
_entity.pdbx_description
1 polymer ?
#
loop_
_entity_poly.entity_id
_entity_poly.type
_entity_poly.pdbx_seq_one_letter_code
_entity_poly.pdbx_strand_id
1 'polypeptide(L)'
;LMNLTKVIVGDSDMVVDHLHFLLEQDPHPFVQRWQTLAAKVDEAVSTFDAPFSQLLAVRQLEMRLSALPMVYRHYANSTAIRLANSFATGALWCNRGVNGIEGSLSTAVGQAMAVSPWPLFCVIGDLSFFYDQNALWNNQLPSSLRILLLNNGGGGIFRLLPGLEKSPARDALVSAAHHTTAAGICQQSGEGYRTAVDADSL
;
A
#
# COMPACT_ATOMS: atom_id res chain seq x y z
N LEU A 1 -18.23 -0.58 -20.51
CA LEU A 1 -17.83 0.81 -20.71
C LEU A 1 -19.09 1.66 -20.67
N MET A 2 -19.32 2.30 -19.52
CA MET A 2 -20.49 3.18 -19.36
C MET A 2 -20.14 4.56 -19.95
N ASN A 3 -21.03 5.08 -20.81
CA ASN A 3 -20.97 6.44 -21.34
C ASN A 3 -19.71 6.84 -22.12
N LEU A 4 -19.15 5.92 -22.90
CA LEU A 4 -18.07 6.25 -23.82
C LEU A 4 -18.60 7.18 -24.93
N THR A 5 -18.12 8.40 -24.97
CA THR A 5 -18.56 9.41 -25.93
C THR A 5 -17.62 9.58 -27.11
N LYS A 6 -16.33 9.28 -26.92
CA LYS A 6 -15.30 9.43 -27.96
C LYS A 6 -14.13 8.49 -27.70
N VAL A 7 -13.57 7.94 -28.77
CA VAL A 7 -12.30 7.19 -28.76
C VAL A 7 -11.27 8.03 -29.52
N ILE A 8 -10.11 8.22 -28.90
CA ILE A 8 -8.95 8.86 -29.55
C ILE A 8 -7.92 7.77 -29.75
N VAL A 9 -7.53 7.53 -31.00
CA VAL A 9 -6.47 6.58 -31.36
C VAL A 9 -5.20 7.38 -31.63
N GLY A 10 -4.17 7.11 -30.83
CA GLY A 10 -2.89 7.80 -30.93
C GLY A 10 -1.93 7.39 -29.84
N ASP A 11 -0.72 7.92 -29.90
CA ASP A 11 0.25 7.79 -28.82
C ASP A 11 -0.26 8.50 -27.55
N SER A 12 -0.17 7.81 -26.40
CA SER A 12 -0.72 8.30 -25.14
C SER A 12 -0.07 9.62 -24.69
N ASP A 13 1.25 9.75 -24.86
CA ASP A 13 1.99 10.92 -24.40
C ASP A 13 1.62 12.14 -25.25
N MET A 14 1.53 11.97 -26.56
CA MET A 14 1.04 13.03 -27.47
C MET A 14 -0.38 13.48 -27.14
N VAL A 15 -1.26 12.55 -26.80
CA VAL A 15 -2.66 12.90 -26.42
C VAL A 15 -2.67 13.66 -25.10
N VAL A 16 -1.89 13.24 -24.10
CA VAL A 16 -1.79 13.92 -22.80
C VAL A 16 -1.19 15.32 -22.96
N ASP A 17 -0.12 15.48 -23.72
CA ASP A 17 0.51 16.78 -23.98
C ASP A 17 -0.45 17.75 -24.67
N HIS A 18 -1.21 17.25 -25.65
CA HIS A 18 -2.22 18.08 -26.32
C HIS A 18 -3.36 18.49 -25.40
N LEU A 19 -3.83 17.57 -24.54
CA LEU A 19 -4.84 17.89 -23.52
C LEU A 19 -4.30 18.89 -22.50
N HIS A 20 -3.05 18.76 -22.08
CA HIS A 20 -2.40 19.70 -21.17
C HIS A 20 -2.35 21.11 -21.77
N PHE A 21 -1.89 21.23 -23.00
CA PHE A 21 -1.88 22.49 -23.74
C PHE A 21 -3.27 23.16 -23.83
N LEU A 22 -4.32 22.38 -24.09
CA LEU A 22 -5.69 22.90 -24.16
C LEU A 22 -6.20 23.39 -22.79
N LEU A 23 -5.83 22.68 -21.70
CA LEU A 23 -6.24 23.03 -20.34
C LEU A 23 -5.54 24.28 -19.81
N GLU A 24 -4.29 24.52 -20.19
CA GLU A 24 -3.57 25.75 -19.83
C GLU A 24 -4.19 27.01 -20.43
N GLN A 25 -4.84 26.86 -21.58
CA GLN A 25 -5.46 27.98 -22.30
C GLN A 25 -6.84 28.37 -21.73
N ASP A 26 -7.48 27.48 -21.00
CA ASP A 26 -8.80 27.72 -20.39
C ASP A 26 -8.81 27.22 -18.95
N PRO A 27 -8.40 28.06 -17.98
CA PRO A 27 -8.40 27.70 -16.56
C PRO A 27 -9.83 27.50 -16.06
N HIS A 28 -10.36 26.32 -16.28
CA HIS A 28 -11.73 25.96 -15.93
C HIS A 28 -11.96 26.01 -14.42
N PRO A 29 -13.07 26.58 -13.93
CA PRO A 29 -13.41 26.66 -12.50
C PRO A 29 -13.44 25.30 -11.77
N PHE A 30 -13.56 24.21 -12.54
CA PHE A 30 -13.48 22.84 -12.05
C PHE A 30 -12.11 22.53 -11.40
N VAL A 31 -11.00 22.97 -12.01
CA VAL A 31 -9.64 22.76 -11.47
C VAL A 31 -9.51 23.43 -10.10
N GLN A 32 -9.98 24.68 -9.98
CA GLN A 32 -9.93 25.41 -8.71
C GLN A 32 -10.75 24.73 -7.60
N ARG A 33 -11.92 24.17 -7.95
CA ARG A 33 -12.76 23.42 -7.00
C ARG A 33 -12.04 22.16 -6.52
N TRP A 34 -11.37 21.43 -7.41
CA TRP A 34 -10.60 20.24 -7.05
C TRP A 34 -9.38 20.59 -6.20
N GLN A 35 -8.64 21.64 -6.53
CA GLN A 35 -7.51 22.11 -5.73
C GLN A 35 -7.95 22.51 -4.32
N THR A 36 -9.06 23.23 -4.21
CA THR A 36 -9.63 23.59 -2.91
C THR A 36 -10.06 22.37 -2.11
N LEU A 37 -10.66 21.37 -2.77
CA LEU A 37 -11.04 20.13 -2.12
C LEU A 37 -9.82 19.32 -1.68
N ALA A 38 -8.80 19.21 -2.54
CA ALA A 38 -7.55 18.52 -2.22
C ALA A 38 -6.89 19.14 -0.98
N ALA A 39 -6.77 20.47 -0.93
CA ALA A 39 -6.21 21.15 0.25
C ALA A 39 -6.98 20.87 1.54
N LYS A 40 -8.31 20.80 1.48
CA LYS A 40 -9.14 20.42 2.64
C LYS A 40 -8.94 18.97 3.06
N VAL A 41 -8.77 18.06 2.08
CA VAL A 41 -8.47 16.65 2.37
C VAL A 41 -7.10 16.52 3.02
N ASP A 42 -6.10 17.21 2.50
CA ASP A 42 -4.73 17.19 3.06
C ASP A 42 -4.71 17.72 4.50
N GLU A 43 -5.45 18.81 4.77
CA GLU A 43 -5.62 19.34 6.14
C GLU A 43 -6.31 18.29 7.03
N ALA A 44 -7.43 17.74 6.60
CA ALA A 44 -8.17 16.73 7.36
C ALA A 44 -7.33 15.47 7.64
N VAL A 45 -6.58 14.99 6.67
CA VAL A 45 -5.70 13.81 6.81
C VAL A 45 -4.54 14.10 7.76
N SER A 46 -3.95 15.29 7.71
CA SER A 46 -2.83 15.69 8.56
C SER A 46 -3.23 15.88 10.03
N THR A 47 -4.44 16.37 10.27
CA THR A 47 -4.95 16.68 11.61
C THR A 47 -5.76 15.55 12.25
N PHE A 48 -6.15 14.53 11.47
CA PHE A 48 -6.96 13.43 11.97
C PHE A 48 -6.26 12.66 13.08
N ASP A 49 -6.87 12.63 14.26
CA ASP A 49 -6.40 11.82 15.39
C ASP A 49 -6.80 10.34 15.16
N ALA A 50 -5.89 9.59 14.59
CA ALA A 50 -6.14 8.20 14.23
C ALA A 50 -5.97 7.29 15.45
N PRO A 51 -6.98 6.46 15.80
CA PRO A 51 -6.79 5.40 16.77
C PRO A 51 -5.77 4.38 16.27
N PHE A 52 -5.29 3.51 17.16
CA PHE A 52 -4.42 2.40 16.78
C PHE A 52 -5.06 1.59 15.64
N SER A 53 -4.41 1.58 14.50
CA SER A 53 -4.95 1.04 13.24
C SER A 53 -3.87 0.93 12.17
N GLN A 54 -4.17 0.25 11.09
CA GLN A 54 -3.31 0.22 9.90
C GLN A 54 -3.03 1.63 9.33
N LEU A 55 -4.02 2.53 9.42
CA LEU A 55 -3.88 3.91 8.99
C LEU A 55 -2.84 4.64 9.83
N LEU A 56 -2.90 4.51 11.16
CA LEU A 56 -1.90 5.10 12.06
C LEU A 56 -0.50 4.56 11.78
N ALA A 57 -0.38 3.23 11.61
CA ALA A 57 0.90 2.58 11.34
C ALA A 57 1.55 3.09 10.05
N VAL A 58 0.79 3.17 8.96
CA VAL A 58 1.31 3.68 7.67
C VAL A 58 1.64 5.17 7.76
N ARG A 59 0.80 5.99 8.40
CA ARG A 59 1.07 7.41 8.61
C ARG A 59 2.36 7.64 9.40
N GLN A 60 2.55 6.95 10.52
CA GLN A 60 3.76 7.07 11.32
C GLN A 60 5.02 6.60 10.57
N LEU A 61 4.89 5.50 9.83
CA LEU A 61 5.99 5.03 8.98
C LEU A 61 6.37 6.11 7.96
N GLU A 62 5.43 6.62 7.17
CA GLU A 62 5.72 7.61 6.12
C GLU A 62 6.27 8.92 6.68
N MET A 63 5.78 9.38 7.83
CA MET A 63 6.37 10.54 8.52
C MET A 63 7.85 10.33 8.85
N ARG A 64 8.23 9.14 9.31
CA ARG A 64 9.64 8.81 9.60
C ARG A 64 10.47 8.64 8.34
N LEU A 65 9.90 8.00 7.30
CA LEU A 65 10.60 7.77 6.04
C LEU A 65 10.83 9.06 5.24
N SER A 66 9.94 10.04 5.36
CA SER A 66 10.12 11.35 4.71
C SER A 66 11.33 12.13 5.21
N ALA A 67 11.82 11.85 6.42
CA ALA A 67 13.01 12.46 6.99
C ALA A 67 14.31 11.77 6.56
N LEU A 68 14.26 10.62 5.88
CA LEU A 68 15.43 9.86 5.45
C LEU A 68 15.92 10.36 4.08
N PRO A 69 17.23 10.54 3.90
CA PRO A 69 17.77 11.07 2.64
C PRO A 69 17.64 10.11 1.46
N MET A 70 17.64 8.80 1.73
CA MET A 70 17.49 7.76 0.73
C MET A 70 16.79 6.55 1.33
N VAL A 71 15.61 6.23 0.82
CA VAL A 71 14.84 5.07 1.26
C VAL A 71 13.93 4.59 0.13
N TYR A 72 13.82 3.29 -0.02
CA TYR A 72 12.92 2.65 -0.97
C TYR A 72 11.66 2.15 -0.26
N ARG A 73 10.52 2.27 -0.93
CA ARG A 73 9.20 1.91 -0.41
C ARG A 73 8.53 0.94 -1.34
N HIS A 74 8.19 -0.24 -0.86
CA HIS A 74 7.40 -1.21 -1.58
C HIS A 74 6.08 -1.45 -0.86
N TYR A 75 4.98 -1.15 -1.50
CA TYR A 75 3.65 -1.36 -0.93
C TYR A 75 2.95 -2.50 -1.64
N ALA A 76 2.53 -3.50 -0.88
CA ALA A 76 1.69 -4.56 -1.42
C ALA A 76 0.33 -4.03 -1.87
N ASN A 77 -0.28 -4.74 -2.78
CA ASN A 77 -1.59 -4.39 -3.32
C ASN A 77 -2.67 -4.34 -2.22
N SER A 78 -3.85 -3.81 -2.55
CA SER A 78 -5.02 -3.64 -1.68
C SER A 78 -4.86 -2.52 -0.63
N THR A 79 -5.10 -2.77 0.64
CA THR A 79 -5.15 -1.74 1.70
C THR A 79 -3.80 -1.02 1.87
N ALA A 80 -2.70 -1.74 1.81
CA ALA A 80 -1.37 -1.17 1.99
C ALA A 80 -1.11 0.03 1.05
N ILE A 81 -1.22 -0.18 -0.26
CA ILE A 81 -1.00 0.91 -1.24
C ILE A 81 -2.07 2.00 -1.18
N ARG A 82 -3.32 1.66 -0.81
CA ARG A 82 -4.37 2.68 -0.67
C ARG A 82 -4.09 3.64 0.47
N LEU A 83 -3.59 3.14 1.60
CA LEU A 83 -3.15 3.97 2.72
C LEU A 83 -1.94 4.82 2.34
N ALA A 84 -0.98 4.26 1.60
CA ALA A 84 0.18 5.00 1.11
C ALA A 84 -0.22 6.22 0.27
N ASN A 85 -1.24 6.12 -0.57
CA ASN A 85 -1.71 7.24 -1.39
C ASN A 85 -2.13 8.47 -0.58
N SER A 86 -2.45 8.30 0.70
CA SER A 86 -2.83 9.42 1.58
C SER A 86 -1.66 10.05 2.32
N PHE A 87 -0.52 9.34 2.44
CA PHE A 87 0.57 9.77 3.33
C PHE A 87 1.95 9.84 2.66
N ALA A 88 2.16 9.06 1.61
CA ALA A 88 3.49 8.99 1.00
C ALA A 88 3.80 10.23 0.16
N THR A 89 4.98 10.80 0.39
CA THR A 89 5.46 12.00 -0.30
C THR A 89 6.54 11.70 -1.34
N GLY A 90 6.93 10.43 -1.49
CA GLY A 90 8.00 9.99 -2.39
C GLY A 90 7.58 8.88 -3.34
N ALA A 91 8.51 8.42 -4.17
CA ALA A 91 8.29 7.33 -5.09
C ALA A 91 7.91 6.02 -4.36
N LEU A 92 6.93 5.35 -4.89
CA LEU A 92 6.41 4.07 -4.40
C LEU A 92 6.54 2.99 -5.48
N TRP A 93 6.80 1.77 -5.06
CA TRP A 93 6.71 0.58 -5.90
C TRP A 93 5.57 -0.30 -5.41
N CYS A 94 4.80 -0.85 -6.34
CA CYS A 94 3.66 -1.71 -6.03
C CYS A 94 3.36 -2.65 -7.20
N ASN A 95 3.04 -3.89 -6.89
CA ASN A 95 2.57 -4.88 -7.87
C ASN A 95 1.10 -4.61 -8.23
N ARG A 96 0.81 -3.62 -9.10
CA ARG A 96 -0.53 -3.17 -9.45
C ARG A 96 -1.03 -3.58 -10.82
N GLY A 97 -0.21 -4.21 -11.65
CA GLY A 97 -0.57 -4.61 -13.01
C GLY A 97 -1.76 -5.58 -13.08
N VAL A 98 -1.82 -6.49 -12.12
CA VAL A 98 -2.95 -7.41 -11.92
C VAL A 98 -3.40 -7.26 -10.47
N ASN A 99 -4.61 -7.06 -10.15
CA ASN A 99 -5.08 -6.81 -8.76
C ASN A 99 -4.89 -7.99 -7.78
N GLY A 100 -3.88 -8.86 -8.00
CA GLY A 100 -3.49 -9.93 -7.09
C GLY A 100 -2.83 -9.41 -5.80
N ILE A 101 -2.81 -10.25 -4.78
CA ILE A 101 -2.14 -9.98 -3.50
C ILE A 101 -0.91 -10.89 -3.29
N GLU A 102 -0.71 -11.85 -4.16
CA GLU A 102 0.46 -12.73 -4.22
C GLU A 102 1.68 -12.03 -4.86
N GLY A 103 2.89 -12.54 -4.58
CA GLY A 103 4.13 -12.09 -5.20
C GLY A 103 4.68 -10.74 -4.73
N SER A 104 3.98 -10.02 -3.84
CA SER A 104 4.42 -8.71 -3.37
C SER A 104 5.66 -8.80 -2.48
N LEU A 105 5.75 -9.80 -1.62
CA LEU A 105 6.91 -9.99 -0.74
C LEU A 105 8.14 -10.41 -1.54
N SER A 106 7.99 -11.36 -2.46
CA SER A 106 9.07 -11.79 -3.36
C SER A 106 9.62 -10.64 -4.21
N THR A 107 8.72 -9.78 -4.73
CA THR A 107 9.14 -8.58 -5.47
C THR A 107 9.90 -7.60 -4.56
N ALA A 108 9.43 -7.37 -3.33
CA ALA A 108 10.10 -6.50 -2.37
C ALA A 108 11.48 -7.03 -1.98
N VAL A 109 11.63 -8.35 -1.80
CA VAL A 109 12.92 -9.00 -1.55
C VAL A 109 13.87 -8.78 -2.74
N GLY A 110 13.42 -9.06 -3.96
CA GLY A 110 14.23 -8.82 -5.16
C GLY A 110 14.62 -7.35 -5.33
N GLN A 111 13.70 -6.43 -5.06
CA GLN A 111 14.00 -5.00 -5.08
C GLN A 111 15.02 -4.63 -3.99
N ALA A 112 14.89 -5.15 -2.76
CA ALA A 112 15.86 -4.90 -1.70
C ALA A 112 17.26 -5.39 -2.04
N MET A 113 17.38 -6.53 -2.71
CA MET A 113 18.66 -7.04 -3.22
C MET A 113 19.26 -6.09 -4.26
N ALA A 114 18.44 -5.57 -5.17
CA ALA A 114 18.88 -4.68 -6.25
C ALA A 114 19.32 -3.28 -5.74
N VAL A 115 18.69 -2.78 -4.67
CA VAL A 115 18.98 -1.44 -4.14
C VAL A 115 19.93 -1.45 -2.94
N SER A 116 20.38 -2.61 -2.48
CA SER A 116 21.32 -2.74 -1.35
C SER A 116 22.58 -1.86 -1.60
N PRO A 117 23.10 -1.16 -0.58
CA PRO A 117 22.78 -1.26 0.85
C PRO A 117 21.66 -0.35 1.36
N TRP A 118 20.94 0.34 0.47
CA TRP A 118 19.89 1.28 0.88
C TRP A 118 18.71 0.58 1.54
N PRO A 119 18.10 1.19 2.57
CA PRO A 119 16.96 0.59 3.23
C PRO A 119 15.75 0.52 2.31
N LEU A 120 15.08 -0.63 2.33
CA LEU A 120 13.78 -0.84 1.70
C LEU A 120 12.75 -1.22 2.76
N PHE A 121 11.65 -0.49 2.78
CA PHE A 121 10.49 -0.79 3.61
C PHE A 121 9.39 -1.40 2.76
N CYS A 122 9.01 -2.65 3.10
CA CYS A 122 7.88 -3.34 2.51
C CYS A 122 6.68 -3.24 3.46
N VAL A 123 5.59 -2.64 2.99
CA VAL A 123 4.32 -2.60 3.74
C VAL A 123 3.35 -3.57 3.09
N ILE A 124 2.90 -4.56 3.86
CA ILE A 124 2.16 -5.70 3.32
C ILE A 124 1.06 -6.15 4.27
N GLY A 125 -0.10 -6.52 3.71
CA GLY A 125 -1.17 -7.15 4.48
C GLY A 125 -0.88 -8.62 4.80
N ASP A 126 -1.57 -9.16 5.79
CA ASP A 126 -1.38 -10.51 6.30
C ASP A 126 -1.59 -11.61 5.25
N LEU A 127 -2.69 -11.60 4.54
CA LEU A 127 -2.95 -12.61 3.51
C LEU A 127 -1.90 -12.57 2.40
N SER A 128 -1.50 -11.36 1.96
CA SER A 128 -0.45 -11.19 0.96
C SER A 128 0.90 -11.72 1.47
N PHE A 129 1.24 -11.47 2.73
CA PHE A 129 2.44 -11.99 3.36
C PHE A 129 2.43 -13.51 3.44
N PHE A 130 1.34 -14.12 3.94
CA PHE A 130 1.27 -15.57 4.09
C PHE A 130 1.21 -16.32 2.76
N TYR A 131 0.63 -15.73 1.71
CA TYR A 131 0.64 -16.32 0.37
C TYR A 131 2.05 -16.36 -0.27
N ASP A 132 2.93 -15.45 0.15
CA ASP A 132 4.26 -15.27 -0.43
C ASP A 132 5.39 -15.42 0.60
N GLN A 133 5.11 -16.05 1.75
CA GLN A 133 6.06 -16.22 2.86
C GLN A 133 7.34 -16.97 2.48
N ASN A 134 7.27 -17.79 1.42
CA ASN A 134 8.43 -18.49 0.86
C ASN A 134 9.51 -17.53 0.34
N ALA A 135 9.23 -16.26 0.14
CA ALA A 135 10.25 -15.27 -0.17
C ALA A 135 11.34 -15.13 0.91
N LEU A 136 11.05 -15.54 2.15
CA LEU A 136 11.94 -15.39 3.30
C LEU A 136 12.83 -16.62 3.59
N TRP A 137 12.69 -17.71 2.85
CA TRP A 137 13.47 -18.95 3.14
C TRP A 137 14.91 -18.93 2.62
N ASN A 138 15.25 -17.99 1.75
CA ASN A 138 16.58 -17.95 1.15
C ASN A 138 17.60 -17.24 2.04
N ASN A 139 18.88 -17.64 1.91
CA ASN A 139 19.99 -17.12 2.73
C ASN A 139 20.58 -15.80 2.20
N GLN A 140 19.90 -15.11 1.28
CA GLN A 140 20.41 -13.89 0.64
C GLN A 140 19.53 -12.67 0.95
N LEU A 141 18.74 -12.74 2.01
CA LEU A 141 17.92 -11.60 2.42
C LEU A 141 18.80 -10.40 2.80
N PRO A 142 18.59 -9.24 2.17
CA PRO A 142 19.37 -8.06 2.51
C PRO A 142 19.06 -7.58 3.93
N SER A 143 20.07 -7.33 4.72
CA SER A 143 19.92 -6.77 6.08
C SER A 143 19.26 -5.38 6.10
N SER A 144 19.14 -4.72 4.93
CA SER A 144 18.46 -3.44 4.72
C SER A 144 16.95 -3.58 4.52
N LEU A 145 16.41 -4.79 4.33
CA LEU A 145 14.96 -5.01 4.22
C LEU A 145 14.26 -4.85 5.57
N ARG A 146 13.16 -4.11 5.57
CA ARG A 146 12.25 -3.96 6.70
C ARG A 146 10.82 -4.23 6.24
N ILE A 147 10.07 -5.01 7.01
CA ILE A 147 8.69 -5.39 6.66
C ILE A 147 7.75 -4.86 7.75
N LEU A 148 6.81 -4.00 7.36
CA LEU A 148 5.66 -3.64 8.17
C LEU A 148 4.49 -4.53 7.77
N LEU A 149 4.20 -5.53 8.60
CA LEU A 149 3.08 -6.44 8.41
C LEU A 149 1.81 -5.87 9.04
N LEU A 150 0.83 -5.52 8.21
CA LEU A 150 -0.49 -5.06 8.62
C LEU A 150 -1.40 -6.27 8.86
N ASN A 151 -1.30 -6.88 10.04
CA ASN A 151 -2.05 -8.09 10.38
C ASN A 151 -3.40 -7.73 11.04
N ASN A 152 -4.48 -7.74 10.26
CA ASN A 152 -5.84 -7.52 10.75
C ASN A 152 -6.68 -8.81 10.81
N GLY A 153 -6.07 -9.97 10.61
CA GLY A 153 -6.69 -11.28 10.70
C GLY A 153 -7.57 -11.63 9.50
N GLY A 154 -7.24 -11.13 8.30
CA GLY A 154 -7.94 -11.52 7.06
C GLY A 154 -8.15 -10.40 6.05
N GLY A 155 -8.95 -10.68 5.02
CA GLY A 155 -9.29 -9.74 3.95
C GLY A 155 -10.33 -8.71 4.37
N GLY A 156 -9.92 -7.68 5.11
CA GLY A 156 -10.82 -6.67 5.67
C GLY A 156 -11.72 -5.97 4.66
N ILE A 157 -11.26 -5.77 3.43
CA ILE A 157 -12.05 -5.12 2.36
C ILE A 157 -13.35 -5.88 2.07
N PHE A 158 -13.35 -7.20 2.18
CA PHE A 158 -14.54 -8.02 1.89
C PHE A 158 -15.65 -7.82 2.92
N ARG A 159 -15.31 -7.38 4.14
CA ARG A 159 -16.30 -7.04 5.17
C ARG A 159 -17.07 -5.76 4.87
N LEU A 160 -16.55 -4.93 3.98
CA LEU A 160 -17.13 -3.64 3.58
C LEU A 160 -17.96 -3.74 2.28
N LEU A 161 -17.95 -4.90 1.60
CA LEU A 161 -18.70 -5.06 0.35
C LEU A 161 -20.17 -5.30 0.63
N PRO A 162 -21.08 -4.48 0.04
CA PRO A 162 -22.51 -4.65 0.20
C PRO A 162 -22.97 -6.05 -0.25
N GLY A 163 -23.86 -6.66 0.52
CA GLY A 163 -24.44 -7.97 0.23
C GLY A 163 -23.69 -9.16 0.84
N LEU A 164 -22.43 -8.99 1.23
CA LEU A 164 -21.67 -10.06 1.89
C LEU A 164 -21.98 -10.19 3.38
N GLU A 165 -22.55 -9.16 4.00
CA GLU A 165 -22.87 -9.14 5.43
C GLU A 165 -23.85 -10.26 5.85
N LYS A 166 -24.67 -10.75 4.91
CA LYS A 166 -25.65 -11.83 5.14
C LYS A 166 -25.10 -13.22 4.82
N SER A 167 -23.89 -13.31 4.24
CA SER A 167 -23.33 -14.59 3.88
C SER A 167 -22.68 -15.28 5.08
N PRO A 168 -23.06 -16.51 5.43
CA PRO A 168 -22.40 -17.28 6.49
C PRO A 168 -20.94 -17.64 6.12
N ALA A 169 -20.59 -17.59 4.84
CA ALA A 169 -19.27 -17.89 4.34
C ALA A 169 -18.33 -16.66 4.34
N ARG A 170 -18.85 -15.47 4.64
CA ARG A 170 -18.08 -14.21 4.53
C ARG A 170 -16.76 -14.28 5.28
N ASP A 171 -16.78 -14.59 6.56
CA ASP A 171 -15.58 -14.51 7.39
C ASP A 171 -14.67 -15.73 7.18
N ALA A 172 -15.22 -16.94 7.11
CA ALA A 172 -14.45 -18.16 6.98
C ALA A 172 -13.80 -18.35 5.60
N LEU A 173 -14.50 -18.01 4.51
CA LEU A 173 -14.08 -18.31 3.15
C LEU A 173 -13.70 -17.04 2.36
N VAL A 174 -14.56 -16.02 2.37
CA VAL A 174 -14.34 -14.83 1.53
C VAL A 174 -13.27 -13.91 2.13
N SER A 175 -13.38 -13.59 3.43
CA SER A 175 -12.39 -12.80 4.14
C SER A 175 -11.20 -13.61 4.64
N ALA A 176 -11.28 -14.94 4.58
CA ALA A 176 -10.24 -15.86 5.05
C ALA A 176 -9.72 -15.47 6.46
N ALA A 177 -10.67 -15.31 7.40
CA ALA A 177 -10.33 -14.88 8.76
C ALA A 177 -9.42 -15.88 9.45
N HIS A 178 -8.37 -15.36 10.13
CA HIS A 178 -7.35 -16.18 10.80
C HIS A 178 -6.80 -15.49 12.06
N HIS A 179 -6.02 -16.26 12.84
CA HIS A 179 -5.28 -15.80 14.01
C HIS A 179 -3.77 -16.04 13.87
N THR A 180 -3.28 -16.22 12.66
CA THR A 180 -1.88 -16.52 12.36
C THR A 180 -1.01 -15.27 12.57
N THR A 181 0.20 -15.49 13.12
CA THR A 181 1.24 -14.46 13.26
C THR A 181 2.47 -14.84 12.44
N ALA A 182 3.30 -13.85 12.10
CA ALA A 182 4.55 -14.10 11.38
C ALA A 182 5.70 -14.57 12.31
N ALA A 183 5.49 -14.65 13.62
CA ALA A 183 6.56 -14.95 14.58
C ALA A 183 7.31 -16.24 14.27
N GLY A 184 6.58 -17.34 14.01
CA GLY A 184 7.19 -18.63 13.67
C GLY A 184 7.98 -18.62 12.36
N ILE A 185 7.48 -17.89 11.37
CA ILE A 185 8.14 -17.74 10.06
C ILE A 185 9.45 -16.96 10.23
N CYS A 186 9.42 -15.83 10.93
CA CYS A 186 10.61 -15.03 11.22
C CYS A 186 11.66 -15.82 12.02
N GLN A 187 11.22 -16.55 13.03
CA GLN A 187 12.13 -17.40 13.82
C GLN A 187 12.81 -18.48 12.96
N GLN A 188 12.05 -19.14 12.09
CA GLN A 188 12.57 -20.18 11.19
C GLN A 188 13.54 -19.60 10.15
N SER A 189 13.28 -18.39 9.67
CA SER A 189 14.12 -17.70 8.69
C SER A 189 15.30 -16.94 9.32
N GLY A 190 15.42 -16.94 10.63
CA GLY A 190 16.48 -16.19 11.35
C GLY A 190 16.25 -14.68 11.41
N GLU A 191 15.03 -14.22 11.13
CA GLU A 191 14.68 -12.81 11.06
C GLU A 191 14.15 -12.29 12.40
N GLY A 192 14.44 -11.00 12.67
CA GLY A 192 13.90 -10.33 13.85
C GLY A 192 12.40 -10.08 13.72
N TYR A 193 11.64 -10.29 14.80
CA TYR A 193 10.21 -10.04 14.86
C TYR A 193 9.85 -9.17 16.06
N ARG A 194 8.99 -8.18 15.83
CA ARG A 194 8.40 -7.33 16.87
C ARG A 194 6.91 -7.16 16.59
N THR A 195 6.11 -6.97 17.64
CA THR A 195 4.66 -6.74 17.54
C THR A 195 4.33 -5.42 18.20
N ALA A 196 3.54 -4.59 17.52
CA ALA A 196 2.85 -3.45 18.10
C ALA A 196 1.39 -3.83 18.34
N VAL A 197 0.87 -3.54 19.53
CA VAL A 197 -0.51 -3.85 19.95
C VAL A 197 -1.31 -2.59 20.31
N ASP A 198 -0.63 -1.46 20.40
CA ASP A 198 -1.18 -0.13 20.68
C ASP A 198 -0.34 0.96 20.02
N ALA A 199 -0.76 2.21 20.18
CA ALA A 199 -0.07 3.34 19.58
C ALA A 199 1.32 3.61 20.18
N ASP A 200 1.52 3.27 21.46
CA ASP A 200 2.78 3.51 22.17
C ASP A 200 3.86 2.51 21.77
N SER A 201 3.45 1.30 21.40
CA SER A 201 4.36 0.23 20.93
C SER A 201 4.67 0.30 19.44
N LEU A 202 4.01 1.18 18.70
CA LEU A 202 4.18 1.37 17.26
C LEU A 202 5.36 2.32 16.96
#